data_b83ab3b406d0671b27c8233aec9390b3
#
_entry.id   b83ab3b406d0671b27c8233aec9390b3
#
_cell.length_a   1.000
_cell.length_b   1.000
_cell.length_c   1.000
_cell.angle_alpha   90.00
_cell.angle_beta   90.00
_cell.angle_gamma   90.00
#
_symmetry.space_group_name_H-M   'P 1'
#
loop_
_entity.id
_entity.type
_entity.pdbx_description
1 polymer ?
#
loop_
_entity_poly.entity_id
_entity_poly.type
_entity_poly.pdbx_seq_one_letter_code
_entity_poly.pdbx_strand_id
1 'polypeptide(L)'
;FQQGIFVAEEIAGLAPRVIDEKAIPRVTYCEPEVASVGYTEEQAKEKWGADNVESYEYNLGGNGKSQILGTAGFVKLVRTKNGGPIVGVHMVGARVGEQIGEAQLIFSWEATPEDVAPLIHAHPTQNEALGEAHLALAGKPLHAHA
;
A
#
# COMPACT_ATOMS: atom_id res chain seq x y z
N PHE A 1 14.95 -14.28 2.49
CA PHE A 1 14.59 -15.39 3.39
C PHE A 1 13.50 -16.26 2.75
N GLN A 2 12.35 -15.70 2.38
CA GLN A 2 11.20 -16.47 1.89
C GLN A 2 11.51 -17.34 0.65
N GLN A 3 12.35 -16.85 -0.27
CA GLN A 3 12.79 -17.64 -1.41
C GLN A 3 13.63 -18.86 -0.99
N GLY A 4 14.47 -18.73 0.04
CA GLY A 4 15.23 -19.84 0.59
C GLY A 4 14.34 -20.88 1.26
N ILE A 5 13.31 -20.45 2.01
CA ILE A 5 12.29 -21.33 2.59
C ILE A 5 11.56 -22.09 1.49
N PHE A 6 11.08 -21.37 0.46
CA PHE A 6 10.41 -21.95 -0.71
C PHE A 6 11.24 -23.07 -1.35
N VAL A 7 12.51 -22.79 -1.65
CA VAL A 7 13.40 -23.78 -2.28
C VAL A 7 13.62 -25.00 -1.38
N ALA A 8 13.83 -24.80 -0.07
CA ALA A 8 14.01 -25.88 0.87
C ALA A 8 12.77 -26.78 0.99
N GLU A 9 11.60 -26.17 1.05
CA GLU A 9 10.31 -26.89 1.12
C GLU A 9 10.01 -27.63 -0.18
N GLU A 10 10.30 -27.02 -1.34
CA GLU A 10 10.15 -27.66 -2.66
C GLU A 10 11.03 -28.91 -2.76
N ILE A 11 12.30 -28.83 -2.36
CA ILE A 11 13.23 -29.98 -2.34
C ILE A 11 12.71 -31.06 -1.39
N ALA A 12 12.10 -30.68 -0.26
CA ALA A 12 11.55 -31.60 0.72
C ALA A 12 10.19 -32.20 0.30
N GLY A 13 9.60 -31.77 -0.83
CA GLY A 13 8.31 -32.26 -1.32
C GLY A 13 7.09 -31.75 -0.53
N LEU A 14 7.21 -30.60 0.14
CA LEU A 14 6.16 -30.02 0.99
C LEU A 14 5.17 -29.14 0.21
N ALA A 15 5.32 -29.01 -1.12
CA ALA A 15 4.46 -28.24 -1.99
C ALA A 15 4.21 -26.78 -1.47
N PRO A 16 5.26 -25.97 -1.30
CA PRO A 16 5.14 -24.62 -0.77
C PRO A 16 4.34 -23.68 -1.70
N ARG A 17 3.76 -22.62 -1.09
CA ARG A 17 3.09 -21.60 -1.87
C ARG A 17 4.09 -20.85 -2.75
N VAL A 18 3.79 -20.75 -4.03
CA VAL A 18 4.57 -19.93 -4.98
C VAL A 18 4.60 -18.47 -4.55
N ILE A 19 5.77 -17.87 -4.62
CA ILE A 19 5.95 -16.46 -4.28
C ILE A 19 5.38 -15.61 -5.42
N ASP A 20 4.41 -14.75 -5.10
CA ASP A 20 3.94 -13.73 -6.02
C ASP A 20 4.96 -12.58 -6.05
N GLU A 21 5.60 -12.37 -7.21
CA GLU A 21 6.59 -11.30 -7.38
C GLU A 21 6.00 -9.89 -7.18
N LYS A 22 4.69 -9.69 -7.42
CA LYS A 22 4.02 -8.42 -7.17
C LYS A 22 3.79 -8.17 -5.68
N ALA A 23 3.70 -9.20 -4.87
CA ALA A 23 3.58 -9.11 -3.42
C ALA A 23 4.92 -8.86 -2.70
N ILE A 24 6.04 -8.80 -3.43
CA ILE A 24 7.35 -8.50 -2.82
C ILE A 24 7.44 -6.99 -2.57
N PRO A 25 7.53 -6.54 -1.30
CA PRO A 25 7.73 -5.13 -1.01
C PRO A 25 9.12 -4.66 -1.45
N ARG A 26 9.18 -3.45 -1.98
CA ARG A 26 10.42 -2.80 -2.43
C ARG A 26 10.60 -1.53 -1.65
N VAL A 27 11.76 -1.37 -1.03
CA VAL A 27 12.10 -0.19 -0.23
C VAL A 27 13.45 0.36 -0.66
N THR A 28 13.51 1.68 -0.87
CA THR A 28 14.75 2.43 -0.99
C THR A 28 14.90 3.27 0.27
N TYR A 29 15.97 2.98 1.02
CA TYR A 29 16.28 3.63 2.30
C TYR A 29 17.08 4.92 2.07
N CYS A 30 16.44 5.89 1.46
CA CYS A 30 16.94 7.25 1.27
C CYS A 30 16.18 8.24 2.17
N GLU A 31 16.38 9.54 2.02
CA GLU A 31 15.63 10.58 2.73
C GLU A 31 15.00 11.53 1.71
N PRO A 32 13.67 11.53 1.56
CA PRO A 32 12.69 10.63 2.20
C PRO A 32 12.77 9.19 1.64
N GLU A 33 12.29 8.21 2.44
CA GLU A 33 12.20 6.82 2.00
C GLU A 33 11.19 6.64 0.87
N VAL A 34 11.41 5.62 0.03
CA VAL A 34 10.47 5.21 -1.03
C VAL A 34 10.11 3.75 -0.84
N ALA A 35 8.82 3.45 -0.77
CA ALA A 35 8.34 2.08 -0.58
C ALA A 35 7.18 1.77 -1.53
N SER A 36 7.14 0.54 -2.04
CA SER A 36 6.08 0.12 -2.97
C SER A 36 5.81 -1.38 -2.90
N VAL A 37 4.57 -1.76 -3.18
CA VAL A 37 4.11 -3.14 -3.38
C VAL A 37 2.98 -3.17 -4.42
N GLY A 38 2.89 -4.23 -5.20
CA GLY A 38 1.85 -4.40 -6.20
C GLY A 38 2.15 -3.73 -7.54
N TYR A 39 1.11 -3.36 -8.24
CA TYR A 39 1.15 -2.78 -9.59
C TYR A 39 1.22 -1.25 -9.52
N THR A 40 2.01 -0.65 -10.40
CA THR A 40 1.86 0.79 -10.68
C THR A 40 0.51 1.06 -11.33
N GLU A 41 0.05 2.30 -11.31
CA GLU A 41 -1.20 2.68 -11.98
C GLU A 41 -1.18 2.34 -13.47
N GLU A 42 -0.04 2.56 -14.15
CA GLU A 42 0.14 2.21 -15.55
C GLU A 42 0.02 0.70 -15.78
N GLN A 43 0.74 -0.10 -15.01
CA GLN A 43 0.66 -1.56 -15.08
C GLN A 43 -0.75 -2.09 -14.77
N ALA A 44 -1.44 -1.48 -13.82
CA ALA A 44 -2.81 -1.82 -13.48
C ALA A 44 -3.76 -1.51 -14.65
N LYS A 45 -3.64 -0.33 -15.25
CA LYS A 45 -4.42 0.08 -16.43
C LYS A 45 -4.16 -0.83 -17.63
N GLU A 46 -2.92 -1.24 -17.81
CA GLU A 46 -2.53 -2.16 -18.87
C GLU A 46 -3.16 -3.56 -18.68
N LYS A 47 -3.21 -4.03 -17.42
CA LYS A 47 -3.73 -5.36 -17.09
C LYS A 47 -5.25 -5.44 -17.06
N TRP A 48 -5.94 -4.44 -16.51
CA TRP A 48 -7.39 -4.46 -16.28
C TRP A 48 -8.17 -3.48 -17.16
N GLY A 49 -7.48 -2.63 -17.94
CA GLY A 49 -8.08 -1.56 -18.72
C GLY A 49 -8.18 -0.25 -17.94
N ALA A 50 -7.93 0.88 -18.62
CA ALA A 50 -7.88 2.20 -17.97
C ALA A 50 -9.21 2.58 -17.28
N ASP A 51 -10.34 2.19 -17.87
CA ASP A 51 -11.66 2.50 -17.31
C ASP A 51 -11.99 1.69 -16.04
N ASN A 52 -11.27 0.59 -15.80
CA ASN A 52 -11.46 -0.31 -14.66
C ASN A 52 -10.51 -0.08 -13.51
N VAL A 53 -9.65 0.93 -13.59
CA VAL A 53 -8.68 1.26 -12.55
C VAL A 53 -8.92 2.68 -12.06
N GLU A 54 -8.77 2.88 -10.76
CA GLU A 54 -8.71 4.21 -10.15
C GLU A 54 -7.55 4.27 -9.16
N SER A 55 -7.04 5.46 -8.95
CA SER A 55 -6.00 5.72 -7.97
C SER A 55 -6.33 6.96 -7.14
N TYR A 56 -5.77 7.00 -5.95
CA TYR A 56 -5.84 8.15 -5.08
C TYR A 56 -4.47 8.40 -4.43
N GLU A 57 -4.08 9.67 -4.36
CA GLU A 57 -2.85 10.09 -3.72
C GLU A 57 -3.17 11.00 -2.52
N TYR A 58 -2.84 10.52 -1.32
CA TYR A 58 -2.93 11.29 -0.09
C TYR A 58 -1.62 12.00 0.19
N ASN A 59 -1.66 13.31 0.30
CA ASN A 59 -0.49 14.12 0.64
C ASN A 59 -0.23 14.08 2.16
N LEU A 60 1.00 13.73 2.56
CA LEU A 60 1.40 13.65 3.97
C LEU A 60 1.37 15.00 4.70
N GLY A 61 1.26 16.13 3.99
CA GLY A 61 1.01 17.43 4.59
C GLY A 61 -0.25 17.49 5.45
N GLY A 62 -1.24 16.63 5.20
CA GLY A 62 -2.44 16.47 6.03
C GLY A 62 -2.27 15.53 7.23
N ASN A 63 -1.13 14.86 7.37
CA ASN A 63 -0.89 13.90 8.44
C ASN A 63 -0.21 14.57 9.65
N GLY A 64 -0.84 14.44 10.85
CA GLY A 64 -0.35 15.09 12.07
C GLY A 64 1.07 14.67 12.46
N LYS A 65 1.44 13.40 12.27
CA LYS A 65 2.81 12.93 12.56
C LYS A 65 3.83 13.51 11.59
N SER A 66 3.48 13.67 10.32
CA SER A 66 4.32 14.32 9.33
C SER A 66 4.60 15.79 9.71
N GLN A 67 3.60 16.50 10.22
CA GLN A 67 3.76 17.86 10.74
C GLN A 67 4.73 17.90 11.92
N ILE A 68 4.60 16.98 12.87
CA ILE A 68 5.52 16.88 14.04
C ILE A 68 6.95 16.60 13.59
N LEU A 69 7.14 15.75 12.59
CA LEU A 69 8.45 15.37 12.07
C LEU A 69 9.04 16.42 11.10
N GLY A 70 8.24 17.39 10.64
CA GLY A 70 8.66 18.36 9.63
C GLY A 70 8.97 17.71 8.29
N THR A 71 8.24 16.66 7.91
CA THR A 71 8.47 15.88 6.70
C THR A 71 7.28 15.98 5.74
N ALA A 72 7.53 15.70 4.46
CA ALA A 72 6.54 15.68 3.40
C ALA A 72 6.59 14.35 2.64
N GLY A 73 5.63 14.14 1.75
CA GLY A 73 5.53 12.95 0.93
C GLY A 73 4.09 12.62 0.58
N PHE A 74 3.85 11.38 0.17
CA PHE A 74 2.52 10.92 -0.21
C PHE A 74 2.35 9.42 -0.01
N VAL A 75 1.08 9.01 0.05
CA VAL A 75 0.63 7.62 -0.06
C VAL A 75 -0.29 7.54 -1.28
N LYS A 76 0.10 6.76 -2.29
CA LYS A 76 -0.71 6.51 -3.48
C LYS A 76 -1.24 5.08 -3.45
N LEU A 77 -2.56 4.96 -3.56
CA LEU A 77 -3.27 3.70 -3.70
C LEU A 77 -3.75 3.52 -5.14
N VAL A 78 -3.69 2.30 -5.63
CA VAL A 78 -4.24 1.88 -6.92
C VAL A 78 -5.19 0.73 -6.66
N ARG A 79 -6.44 0.84 -7.15
CA ARG A 79 -7.44 -0.24 -7.02
C ARG A 79 -8.12 -0.53 -8.36
N THR A 80 -8.73 -1.70 -8.46
CA THR A 80 -9.74 -1.97 -9.48
C THR A 80 -11.08 -1.38 -9.05
N LYS A 81 -11.83 -0.80 -9.99
CA LYS A 81 -13.15 -0.19 -9.74
C LYS A 81 -14.22 -1.22 -9.37
N ASN A 82 -15.43 -0.72 -9.07
CA ASN A 82 -16.63 -1.52 -8.76
C ASN A 82 -16.46 -2.43 -7.52
N GLY A 83 -15.89 -1.87 -6.44
CA GLY A 83 -15.67 -2.59 -5.20
C GLY A 83 -14.48 -3.56 -5.25
N GLY A 84 -13.59 -3.40 -6.22
CA GLY A 84 -12.42 -4.24 -6.34
C GLY A 84 -11.31 -3.91 -5.34
N PRO A 85 -10.31 -4.83 -5.21
CA PRO A 85 -9.26 -4.71 -4.21
C PRO A 85 -8.21 -3.66 -4.54
N ILE A 86 -7.41 -3.33 -3.54
CA ILE A 86 -6.14 -2.61 -3.71
C ILE A 86 -5.16 -3.52 -4.46
N VAL A 87 -4.67 -3.03 -5.57
CA VAL A 87 -3.71 -3.73 -6.45
C VAL A 87 -2.33 -3.10 -6.46
N GLY A 88 -2.17 -1.94 -5.81
CA GLY A 88 -0.87 -1.30 -5.66
C GLY A 88 -0.87 -0.24 -4.56
N VAL A 89 0.26 -0.16 -3.83
CA VAL A 89 0.51 0.85 -2.81
C VAL A 89 1.92 1.40 -3.03
N HIS A 90 2.02 2.73 -3.16
CA HIS A 90 3.28 3.43 -3.43
C HIS A 90 3.40 4.61 -2.47
N MET A 91 4.52 4.71 -1.78
CA MET A 91 4.71 5.69 -0.73
C MET A 91 6.07 6.37 -0.86
N VAL A 92 6.09 7.67 -0.59
CA VAL A 92 7.31 8.46 -0.42
C VAL A 92 7.16 9.26 0.87
N GLY A 93 8.10 9.14 1.78
CA GLY A 93 8.05 9.88 3.06
C GLY A 93 8.84 9.23 4.17
N ALA A 94 8.83 9.86 5.33
CA ALA A 94 9.46 9.30 6.53
C ALA A 94 8.75 8.02 6.99
N ARG A 95 9.53 6.98 7.31
CA ARG A 95 9.05 5.70 7.87
C ARG A 95 8.14 4.87 6.94
N VAL A 96 8.10 5.17 5.65
CA VAL A 96 7.29 4.36 4.72
C VAL A 96 7.85 2.95 4.54
N GLY A 97 9.15 2.76 4.79
CA GLY A 97 9.78 1.45 4.83
C GLY A 97 9.24 0.52 5.92
N GLU A 98 8.79 1.08 7.06
CA GLU A 98 8.10 0.32 8.11
C GLU A 98 6.62 0.08 7.78
N GLN A 99 5.96 1.04 7.14
CA GLN A 99 4.55 0.97 6.76
C GLN A 99 4.28 -0.05 5.64
N ILE A 100 5.28 -0.38 4.84
CA ILE A 100 5.11 -1.29 3.69
C ILE A 100 4.64 -2.69 4.12
N GLY A 101 4.90 -3.09 5.35
CA GLY A 101 4.41 -4.35 5.90
C GLY A 101 2.89 -4.43 5.94
N GLU A 102 2.20 -3.36 6.36
CA GLU A 102 0.75 -3.25 6.32
C GLU A 102 0.24 -3.24 4.87
N ALA A 103 0.86 -2.44 4.00
CA ALA A 103 0.52 -2.39 2.59
C ALA A 103 0.66 -3.76 1.89
N GLN A 104 1.66 -4.55 2.26
CA GLN A 104 1.87 -5.89 1.74
C GLN A 104 0.75 -6.86 2.15
N LEU A 105 0.25 -6.77 3.39
CA LEU A 105 -0.90 -7.54 3.85
C LEU A 105 -2.17 -7.13 3.10
N ILE A 106 -2.43 -5.83 2.95
CA ILE A 106 -3.56 -5.28 2.19
C ILE A 106 -3.56 -5.83 0.76
N PHE A 107 -2.43 -5.76 0.07
CA PHE A 107 -2.27 -6.28 -1.28
C PHE A 107 -2.45 -7.80 -1.33
N SER A 108 -1.77 -8.55 -0.47
CA SER A 108 -1.76 -10.02 -0.51
C SER A 108 -3.08 -10.65 -0.12
N TRP A 109 -3.89 -9.97 0.67
CA TRP A 109 -5.23 -10.43 1.07
C TRP A 109 -6.34 -9.86 0.19
N GLU A 110 -5.96 -9.15 -0.88
CA GLU A 110 -6.92 -8.54 -1.81
C GLU A 110 -7.96 -7.66 -1.09
N ALA A 111 -7.51 -6.94 -0.04
CA ALA A 111 -8.39 -6.07 0.71
C ALA A 111 -8.89 -4.91 -0.14
N THR A 112 -10.17 -4.57 0.03
CA THR A 112 -10.78 -3.39 -0.59
C THR A 112 -10.54 -2.15 0.27
N PRO A 113 -10.67 -0.92 -0.28
CA PRO A 113 -10.64 0.29 0.55
C PRO A 113 -11.66 0.25 1.68
N GLU A 114 -12.81 -0.35 1.46
CA GLU A 114 -13.90 -0.49 2.42
C GLU A 114 -13.55 -1.43 3.58
N ASP A 115 -12.67 -2.41 3.37
CA ASP A 115 -12.17 -3.30 4.43
C ASP A 115 -11.16 -2.58 5.34
N VAL A 116 -10.34 -1.70 4.77
CA VAL A 116 -9.27 -1.00 5.51
C VAL A 116 -9.77 0.28 6.18
N ALA A 117 -10.68 1.01 5.55
CA ALA A 117 -11.20 2.29 6.04
C ALA A 117 -11.70 2.26 7.50
N PRO A 118 -12.37 1.20 8.01
CA PRO A 118 -12.83 1.15 9.39
C PRO A 118 -11.74 0.74 10.40
N LEU A 119 -10.53 0.37 9.96
CA LEU A 119 -9.46 -0.05 10.85
C LEU A 119 -8.90 1.15 11.63
N ILE A 120 -8.56 0.90 12.90
CA ILE A 120 -8.08 1.94 13.80
C ILE A 120 -6.56 1.98 13.75
N HIS A 121 -6.00 3.10 13.30
CA HIS A 121 -4.58 3.39 13.37
C HIS A 121 -4.26 4.21 14.63
N ALA A 122 -3.09 3.95 15.22
CA ALA A 122 -2.66 4.71 16.39
C ALA A 122 -2.40 6.18 16.04
N HIS A 123 -2.78 7.09 16.94
CA HIS A 123 -2.58 8.53 16.78
C HIS A 123 -1.58 9.07 17.80
N PRO A 124 -0.60 9.96 17.42
CA PRO A 124 -0.26 10.36 16.06
C PRO A 124 0.79 9.41 15.45
N THR A 125 0.54 8.92 14.25
CA THR A 125 1.47 8.04 13.52
C THR A 125 1.53 8.36 12.03
N GLN A 126 2.60 7.91 11.35
CA GLN A 126 2.67 7.94 9.89
C GLN A 126 1.67 6.95 9.26
N ASN A 127 1.34 5.84 9.95
CA ASN A 127 0.41 4.82 9.47
C ASN A 127 -1.01 5.35 9.25
N GLU A 128 -1.43 6.41 9.96
CA GLU A 128 -2.74 7.05 9.73
C GLU A 128 -2.91 7.51 8.29
N ALA A 129 -1.81 7.78 7.57
CA ALA A 129 -1.84 8.16 6.16
C ALA A 129 -2.39 7.03 5.27
N LEU A 130 -2.11 5.76 5.60
CA LEU A 130 -2.71 4.61 4.91
C LEU A 130 -4.23 4.56 5.16
N GLY A 131 -4.64 4.71 6.41
CA GLY A 131 -6.06 4.76 6.77
C GLY A 131 -6.81 5.89 6.04
N GLU A 132 -6.25 7.09 6.02
CA GLU A 132 -6.86 8.26 5.37
C GLU A 132 -6.96 8.08 3.85
N ALA A 133 -5.93 7.52 3.21
CA ALA A 133 -5.97 7.22 1.79
C ALA A 133 -7.08 6.19 1.44
N HIS A 134 -7.29 5.18 2.29
CA HIS A 134 -8.36 4.21 2.11
C HIS A 134 -9.74 4.82 2.38
N LEU A 135 -9.89 5.66 3.41
CA LEU A 135 -11.12 6.43 3.66
C LEU A 135 -11.51 7.27 2.44
N ALA A 136 -10.52 7.93 1.82
CA ALA A 136 -10.77 8.74 0.63
C ALA A 136 -11.27 7.90 -0.55
N LEU A 137 -10.63 6.76 -0.84
CA LEU A 137 -11.08 5.84 -1.89
C LEU A 137 -12.45 5.20 -1.59
N ALA A 138 -12.76 4.99 -0.30
CA ALA A 138 -14.09 4.52 0.14
C ALA A 138 -15.16 5.63 0.11
N GLY A 139 -14.83 6.85 -0.36
CA GLY A 139 -15.75 7.98 -0.45
C GLY A 139 -16.06 8.66 0.89
N LYS A 140 -15.24 8.47 1.91
CA LYS A 140 -15.43 8.98 3.28
C LYS A 140 -14.18 9.67 3.83
N PRO A 141 -13.55 10.61 3.08
CA PRO A 141 -12.34 11.27 3.55
C PRO A 141 -12.60 12.07 4.84
N LEU A 142 -11.65 12.06 5.76
CA LEU A 142 -11.73 12.85 6.99
C LEU A 142 -10.82 14.09 6.91
N HIS A 143 -9.58 13.92 6.51
CA HIS A 143 -8.57 14.98 6.41
C HIS A 143 -8.09 15.24 4.97
N ALA A 144 -8.51 14.41 4.01
CA ALA A 144 -8.22 14.62 2.61
C ALA A 144 -9.19 15.65 2.04
N HIS A 145 -8.65 16.76 1.57
CA HIS A 145 -9.43 17.77 0.84
C HIS A 145 -9.32 17.47 -0.66
N ALA A 146 -10.46 17.48 -1.34
CA ALA A 146 -10.54 17.34 -2.79
C ALA A 146 -9.95 18.58 -3.49
#